data_9bfbc4fc55b56619d2f8cff9a57b7dff
#
_entry.id   9bfbc4fc55b56619d2f8cff9a57b7dff
#
_cell.length_a   1.000
_cell.length_b   1.000
_cell.length_c   1.000
_cell.angle_alpha   90.00
_cell.angle_beta   90.00
_cell.angle_gamma   90.00
#
_symmetry.space_group_name_H-M   'P 1'
#
loop_
_entity.id
_entity.type
_entity.pdbx_description
1 polymer ?
#
loop_
_entity_poly.entity_id
_entity_poly.type
_entity_poly.pdbx_seq_one_letter_code
_entity_poly.pdbx_strand_id
1 'polypeptide(L)'
;VPKDILDKLDKIINKKNKPAYNQKLAGSIKNEFGIREGISIISPFLMQMVRAHGDKHPGYIKKAHSMFNYKTIDIELFDLWVNFQKKYEFNPPHVHDGLFSFVIWHKVPYLLKDEKANFPNMTEKNQKAGQFAFLFSAPDGRLHTEDLPVDKEWEGKIALFPADLNHMVYPFYTSDEYRISISGNLGFKTSDK
;
A
#
# COMPACT_ATOMS: atom_id res chain seq x y z
N VAL A 1 -10.43 0.36 7.99
CA VAL A 1 -10.91 1.67 7.49
C VAL A 1 -12.40 1.78 7.76
N PRO A 2 -12.92 2.95 8.20
CA PRO A 2 -14.35 3.17 8.39
C PRO A 2 -15.17 2.89 7.11
N LYS A 3 -16.34 2.26 7.28
CA LYS A 3 -17.17 1.84 6.15
C LYS A 3 -17.61 2.99 5.26
N ASP A 4 -17.99 4.12 5.86
CA ASP A 4 -18.42 5.31 5.11
C ASP A 4 -17.32 5.90 4.20
N ILE A 5 -16.04 5.79 4.63
CA ILE A 5 -14.89 6.16 3.80
C ILE A 5 -14.74 5.18 2.64
N LEU A 6 -14.81 3.86 2.92
CA LEU A 6 -14.74 2.83 1.87
C LEU A 6 -15.84 3.00 0.84
N ASP A 7 -17.08 3.25 1.27
CA ASP A 7 -18.24 3.45 0.39
C ASP A 7 -18.09 4.71 -0.51
N LYS A 8 -17.47 5.77 0.02
CA LYS A 8 -17.16 6.98 -0.77
C LYS A 8 -16.05 6.72 -1.78
N LEU A 9 -14.99 6.01 -1.38
CA LEU A 9 -13.89 5.65 -2.28
C LEU A 9 -14.36 4.68 -3.37
N ASP A 10 -15.25 3.74 -3.04
CA ASP A 10 -15.84 2.81 -4.00
C ASP A 10 -16.54 3.54 -5.17
N LYS A 11 -17.28 4.62 -4.87
CA LYS A 11 -17.90 5.45 -5.90
C LYS A 11 -16.89 6.10 -6.84
N ILE A 12 -15.70 6.44 -6.33
CA ILE A 12 -14.63 7.05 -7.12
C ILE A 12 -13.93 6.01 -7.99
N ILE A 13 -13.54 4.88 -7.40
CA ILE A 13 -12.79 3.83 -8.12
C ILE A 13 -13.63 3.18 -9.23
N ASN A 14 -14.95 3.24 -9.15
CA ASN A 14 -15.86 2.71 -10.18
C ASN A 14 -16.18 3.70 -11.31
N LYS A 15 -15.68 4.94 -11.28
CA LYS A 15 -15.82 5.89 -12.39
C LYS A 15 -15.09 5.41 -13.64
N LYS A 16 -15.68 5.67 -14.82
CA LYS A 16 -15.11 5.22 -16.11
C LYS A 16 -13.84 5.99 -16.53
N ASN A 17 -13.77 7.28 -16.26
CA ASN A 17 -12.70 8.15 -16.73
C ASN A 17 -11.71 8.49 -15.60
N LYS A 18 -10.76 7.59 -15.35
CA LYS A 18 -9.65 7.81 -14.42
C LYS A 18 -8.33 7.95 -15.20
N PRO A 19 -7.44 8.89 -14.82
CA PRO A 19 -6.14 9.01 -15.47
C PRO A 19 -5.29 7.76 -15.18
N ALA A 20 -4.62 7.23 -16.20
CA ALA A 20 -3.66 6.15 -16.05
C ALA A 20 -2.50 6.56 -15.14
N TYR A 21 -2.05 5.67 -14.28
CA TYR A 21 -1.01 5.92 -13.29
C TYR A 21 0.20 4.98 -13.39
N ASN A 22 0.15 3.96 -14.24
CA ASN A 22 1.15 2.90 -14.40
C ASN A 22 2.59 3.42 -14.58
N GLN A 23 2.79 4.51 -15.33
CA GLN A 23 4.12 5.06 -15.59
C GLN A 23 4.84 5.59 -14.34
N LYS A 24 4.12 5.75 -13.23
CA LYS A 24 4.64 6.22 -11.94
C LYS A 24 4.89 5.10 -10.95
N LEU A 25 4.50 3.86 -11.29
CA LEU A 25 4.53 2.72 -10.40
C LEU A 25 5.49 1.64 -10.91
N ALA A 26 6.08 0.89 -10.00
CA ALA A 26 7.07 -0.13 -10.30
C ALA A 26 6.46 -1.47 -10.76
N GLY A 27 5.14 -1.60 -10.66
CA GLY A 27 4.43 -2.87 -10.81
C GLY A 27 4.27 -3.37 -12.24
N SER A 28 4.09 -4.68 -12.38
CA SER A 28 3.60 -5.32 -13.60
C SER A 28 2.06 -5.46 -13.53
N ILE A 29 1.37 -4.38 -13.17
CA ILE A 29 -0.09 -4.30 -13.09
C ILE A 29 -0.59 -3.45 -14.25
N LYS A 30 -1.50 -3.99 -15.04
CA LYS A 30 -1.97 -3.33 -16.26
C LYS A 30 -2.92 -2.16 -16.00
N ASN A 31 -3.73 -2.25 -14.96
CA ASN A 31 -4.81 -1.30 -14.68
C ASN A 31 -4.58 -0.56 -13.36
N GLU A 32 -3.86 0.57 -13.44
CA GLU A 32 -3.56 1.45 -12.31
C GLU A 32 -3.98 2.88 -12.64
N PHE A 33 -4.76 3.50 -11.75
CA PHE A 33 -5.40 4.80 -12.01
C PHE A 33 -5.25 5.76 -10.84
N GLY A 34 -4.94 7.03 -11.15
CA GLY A 34 -4.98 8.11 -10.17
C GLY A 34 -6.41 8.44 -9.74
N ILE A 35 -6.62 8.66 -8.44
CA ILE A 35 -7.92 9.00 -7.84
C ILE A 35 -7.81 10.18 -6.88
N ARG A 36 -7.16 11.26 -7.32
CA ARG A 36 -6.86 12.44 -6.48
C ARG A 36 -8.07 13.05 -5.79
N GLU A 37 -9.28 12.94 -6.36
CA GLU A 37 -10.53 13.39 -5.74
C GLU A 37 -10.85 12.67 -4.41
N GLY A 38 -10.28 11.49 -4.19
CA GLY A 38 -10.40 10.75 -2.93
C GLY A 38 -9.54 11.29 -1.79
N ILE A 39 -8.56 12.17 -2.09
CA ILE A 39 -7.61 12.71 -1.09
C ILE A 39 -8.37 13.37 0.08
N SER A 40 -9.30 14.26 -0.20
CA SER A 40 -10.07 14.96 0.83
C SER A 40 -10.94 14.05 1.69
N ILE A 41 -11.32 12.88 1.15
CA ILE A 41 -12.17 11.89 1.85
C ILE A 41 -11.35 11.11 2.87
N ILE A 42 -10.14 10.67 2.49
CA ILE A 42 -9.36 9.75 3.34
C ILE A 42 -8.35 10.48 4.23
N SER A 43 -7.90 11.69 3.87
CA SER A 43 -6.86 12.41 4.61
C SER A 43 -7.15 12.56 6.11
N PRO A 44 -8.36 12.92 6.57
CA PRO A 44 -8.61 13.05 8.00
C PRO A 44 -8.36 11.76 8.79
N PHE A 45 -8.71 10.60 8.21
CA PHE A 45 -8.47 9.29 8.80
C PHE A 45 -6.96 8.95 8.81
N LEU A 46 -6.25 9.20 7.71
CA LEU A 46 -4.82 8.95 7.63
C LEU A 46 -4.03 9.82 8.61
N MET A 47 -4.44 11.09 8.82
CA MET A 47 -3.79 11.96 9.81
C MET A 47 -3.95 11.44 11.25
N GLN A 48 -5.04 10.76 11.58
CA GLN A 48 -5.17 10.08 12.88
C GLN A 48 -4.16 8.92 13.00
N MET A 49 -3.97 8.14 11.94
CA MET A 49 -2.98 7.06 11.93
C MET A 49 -1.54 7.59 12.03
N VAL A 50 -1.22 8.68 11.33
CA VAL A 50 0.10 9.35 11.41
C VAL A 50 0.37 9.84 12.83
N ARG A 51 -0.61 10.42 13.50
CA ARG A 51 -0.48 10.84 14.92
C ARG A 51 -0.24 9.64 15.81
N ALA A 52 -1.04 8.58 15.68
CA ALA A 52 -0.87 7.35 16.47
C ALA A 52 0.51 6.69 16.24
N HIS A 53 1.06 6.76 15.02
CA HIS A 53 2.42 6.32 14.73
C HIS A 53 3.44 7.24 15.42
N GLY A 54 3.26 8.56 15.35
CA GLY A 54 4.12 9.56 15.98
C GLY A 54 4.18 9.41 17.51
N ASP A 55 3.05 9.09 18.15
CA ASP A 55 2.98 8.82 19.59
C ASP A 55 3.79 7.57 19.99
N LYS A 56 3.80 6.53 19.16
CA LYS A 56 4.57 5.31 19.38
C LYS A 56 6.06 5.46 19.01
N HIS A 57 6.36 6.31 18.02
CA HIS A 57 7.69 6.52 17.47
C HIS A 57 8.05 8.01 17.41
N PRO A 58 8.19 8.70 18.56
CA PRO A 58 8.24 10.17 18.62
C PRO A 58 9.47 10.79 17.91
N GLY A 59 10.52 10.00 17.66
CA GLY A 59 11.69 10.45 16.93
C GLY A 59 11.58 10.39 15.40
N TYR A 60 10.68 9.59 14.85
CA TYR A 60 10.65 9.27 13.43
C TYR A 60 10.38 10.50 12.55
N ILE A 61 9.26 11.19 12.79
CA ILE A 61 8.87 12.38 12.00
C ILE A 61 9.88 13.51 12.18
N LYS A 62 10.36 13.75 13.42
CA LYS A 62 11.36 14.80 13.70
C LYS A 62 12.68 14.52 12.99
N LYS A 63 13.16 13.29 13.00
CA LYS A 63 14.38 12.87 12.31
C LYS A 63 14.26 13.07 10.81
N ALA A 64 13.17 12.60 10.20
CA ALA A 64 12.92 12.79 8.79
C ALA A 64 12.85 14.29 8.41
N HIS A 65 12.14 15.10 9.19
CA HIS A 65 12.06 16.55 8.97
C HIS A 65 13.45 17.21 9.00
N SER A 66 14.30 16.86 9.97
CA SER A 66 15.67 17.44 10.08
C SER A 66 16.60 17.01 8.93
N MET A 67 16.39 15.81 8.38
CA MET A 67 17.22 15.32 7.25
C MET A 67 16.92 16.04 5.93
N PHE A 68 15.70 16.47 5.71
CA PHE A 68 15.24 17.05 4.45
C PHE A 68 15.05 18.57 4.49
N ASN A 69 15.28 19.21 5.64
CA ASN A 69 15.23 20.66 5.84
C ASN A 69 13.94 21.34 5.33
N TYR A 70 12.79 20.70 5.56
CA TYR A 70 11.50 21.28 5.22
C TYR A 70 11.16 22.49 6.11
N LYS A 71 10.44 23.46 5.58
CA LYS A 71 10.03 24.67 6.34
C LYS A 71 8.98 24.37 7.40
N THR A 72 8.13 23.37 7.18
CA THR A 72 7.07 22.96 8.10
C THR A 72 7.16 21.48 8.41
N ILE A 73 6.61 21.07 9.57
CA ILE A 73 6.46 19.67 9.97
C ILE A 73 5.07 19.12 9.57
N ASP A 74 4.26 19.93 8.90
CA ASP A 74 2.92 19.52 8.45
C ASP A 74 3.02 18.42 7.40
N ILE A 75 2.19 17.41 7.55
CA ILE A 75 2.12 16.27 6.64
C ILE A 75 0.83 16.34 5.84
N GLU A 76 0.92 16.01 4.55
CA GLU A 76 -0.23 15.90 3.66
C GLU A 76 -0.18 14.62 2.81
N LEU A 77 -1.35 14.17 2.37
CA LEU A 77 -1.48 13.15 1.34
C LEU A 77 -1.33 13.83 -0.03
N PHE A 78 -0.27 13.52 -0.76
CA PHE A 78 0.02 14.17 -2.06
C PHE A 78 -0.27 13.27 -3.26
N ASP A 79 -0.28 11.94 -3.09
CA ASP A 79 -0.60 10.96 -4.12
C ASP A 79 -1.64 9.94 -3.63
N LEU A 80 -2.60 9.59 -4.52
CA LEU A 80 -3.60 8.57 -4.27
C LEU A 80 -3.96 7.86 -5.57
N TRP A 81 -3.89 6.52 -5.58
CA TRP A 81 -4.21 5.70 -6.74
C TRP A 81 -4.90 4.40 -6.36
N VAL A 82 -5.50 3.74 -7.36
CA VAL A 82 -6.11 2.42 -7.25
C VAL A 82 -5.47 1.45 -8.22
N ASN A 83 -5.19 0.23 -7.75
CA ASN A 83 -4.69 -0.89 -8.53
C ASN A 83 -5.81 -1.91 -8.72
N PHE A 84 -6.06 -2.30 -9.98
CA PHE A 84 -6.91 -3.42 -10.35
C PHE A 84 -6.02 -4.54 -10.85
N GLN A 85 -5.50 -5.34 -9.93
CA GLN A 85 -4.55 -6.40 -10.22
C GLN A 85 -5.29 -7.68 -10.62
N LYS A 86 -4.87 -8.27 -11.75
CA LYS A 86 -5.29 -9.62 -12.19
C LYS A 86 -4.34 -10.69 -11.65
N LYS A 87 -4.76 -11.95 -11.72
CA LYS A 87 -3.86 -13.08 -11.45
C LYS A 87 -2.60 -12.99 -12.30
N TYR A 88 -1.47 -13.45 -11.76
CA TYR A 88 -0.12 -13.41 -12.32
C TYR A 88 0.53 -12.01 -12.34
N GLU A 89 -0.21 -10.93 -12.18
CA GLU A 89 0.36 -9.59 -12.03
C GLU A 89 0.96 -9.42 -10.63
N PHE A 90 1.99 -8.59 -10.49
CA PHE A 90 2.74 -8.41 -9.25
C PHE A 90 3.40 -7.04 -9.18
N ASN A 91 3.85 -6.63 -7.99
CA ASN A 91 4.79 -5.53 -7.81
C ASN A 91 6.11 -6.09 -7.28
N PRO A 92 7.25 -5.84 -7.97
CA PRO A 92 8.57 -6.24 -7.49
C PRO A 92 8.93 -5.46 -6.21
N PRO A 93 10.02 -5.80 -5.52
CA PRO A 93 10.55 -5.00 -4.43
C PRO A 93 10.77 -3.54 -4.86
N HIS A 94 10.16 -2.61 -4.14
CA HIS A 94 10.22 -1.18 -4.43
C HIS A 94 9.98 -0.34 -3.16
N VAL A 95 10.24 0.95 -3.26
CA VAL A 95 9.97 1.98 -2.26
C VAL A 95 9.15 3.11 -2.91
N HIS A 96 8.66 4.03 -2.10
CA HIS A 96 7.95 5.22 -2.57
C HIS A 96 8.62 6.50 -2.09
N ASP A 97 8.28 7.60 -2.74
CA ASP A 97 8.61 8.94 -2.27
C ASP A 97 7.73 9.33 -1.07
N GLY A 98 8.24 10.26 -0.25
CA GLY A 98 7.52 10.81 0.89
C GLY A 98 7.99 10.27 2.23
N LEU A 99 7.13 10.42 3.23
CA LEU A 99 7.39 10.01 4.61
C LEU A 99 6.71 8.68 4.96
N PHE A 100 5.47 8.54 4.55
CA PHE A 100 4.68 7.32 4.72
C PHE A 100 4.03 6.92 3.41
N SER A 101 3.89 5.62 3.24
CA SER A 101 2.99 5.02 2.25
C SER A 101 1.92 4.21 2.97
N PHE A 102 0.81 3.98 2.28
CA PHE A 102 -0.22 3.07 2.78
C PHE A 102 -0.82 2.24 1.66
N VAL A 103 -1.42 1.12 2.05
CA VAL A 103 -2.26 0.29 1.20
C VAL A 103 -3.54 -0.08 1.95
N ILE A 104 -4.68 0.06 1.28
CA ILE A 104 -5.98 -0.47 1.72
C ILE A 104 -6.33 -1.63 0.81
N TRP A 105 -6.62 -2.80 1.37
CA TRP A 105 -7.16 -3.93 0.62
C TRP A 105 -8.67 -3.74 0.47
N HIS A 106 -9.10 -3.18 -0.68
CA HIS A 106 -10.50 -2.85 -0.93
C HIS A 106 -11.32 -4.09 -1.34
N LYS A 107 -10.76 -4.94 -2.19
CA LYS A 107 -11.32 -6.23 -2.60
C LYS A 107 -10.20 -7.26 -2.76
N VAL A 108 -10.38 -8.44 -2.18
CA VAL A 108 -9.45 -9.56 -2.30
C VAL A 108 -10.24 -10.82 -2.72
N PRO A 109 -10.10 -11.30 -3.98
CA PRO A 109 -10.98 -12.29 -4.56
C PRO A 109 -10.54 -13.74 -4.31
N TYR A 110 -9.68 -14.01 -3.35
CA TYR A 110 -9.16 -15.35 -3.04
C TYR A 110 -9.04 -15.59 -1.53
N LEU A 111 -8.90 -16.85 -1.17
CA LEU A 111 -8.51 -17.28 0.17
C LEU A 111 -7.05 -17.78 0.14
N LEU A 112 -6.28 -17.42 1.15
CA LEU A 112 -4.85 -17.77 1.20
C LEU A 112 -4.63 -19.29 1.21
N LYS A 113 -5.53 -20.05 1.81
CA LYS A 113 -5.51 -21.54 1.79
C LYS A 113 -5.56 -22.10 0.38
N ASP A 114 -6.37 -21.48 -0.51
CA ASP A 114 -6.55 -21.95 -1.90
C ASP A 114 -5.31 -21.59 -2.73
N GLU A 115 -4.74 -20.39 -2.50
CA GLU A 115 -3.47 -20.00 -3.10
C GLU A 115 -2.33 -20.96 -2.72
N LYS A 116 -2.23 -21.32 -1.43
CA LYS A 116 -1.22 -22.29 -0.96
C LYS A 116 -1.43 -23.68 -1.56
N ALA A 117 -2.67 -24.14 -1.66
CA ALA A 117 -3.00 -25.44 -2.24
C ALA A 117 -2.60 -25.55 -3.73
N ASN A 118 -2.49 -24.43 -4.44
CA ASN A 118 -2.03 -24.39 -5.83
C ASN A 118 -0.55 -24.76 -6.01
N PHE A 119 0.24 -24.80 -4.91
CA PHE A 119 1.67 -25.09 -4.92
C PHE A 119 2.02 -26.25 -3.97
N PRO A 120 1.51 -27.48 -4.18
CA PRO A 120 1.66 -28.60 -3.24
C PRO A 120 3.10 -29.06 -3.03
N ASN A 121 4.00 -28.75 -3.96
CA ASN A 121 5.42 -29.13 -3.89
C ASN A 121 6.30 -28.08 -3.18
N MET A 122 5.73 -26.96 -2.74
CA MET A 122 6.44 -25.94 -1.99
C MET A 122 6.21 -26.12 -0.48
N THR A 123 7.27 -25.92 0.32
CA THR A 123 7.08 -25.86 1.77
C THR A 123 6.23 -24.65 2.15
N GLU A 124 5.43 -24.77 3.20
CA GLU A 124 4.52 -23.70 3.65
C GLU A 124 5.24 -22.35 3.84
N LYS A 125 6.46 -22.37 4.36
CA LYS A 125 7.30 -21.19 4.55
C LYS A 125 7.61 -20.47 3.23
N ASN A 126 7.69 -21.19 2.13
CA ASN A 126 8.06 -20.64 0.82
C ASN A 126 6.85 -20.32 -0.08
N GLN A 127 5.65 -20.69 0.36
CA GLN A 127 4.42 -20.36 -0.36
C GLN A 127 4.00 -18.93 -0.08
N LYS A 128 4.29 -18.03 -1.01
CA LYS A 128 4.06 -16.57 -0.88
C LYS A 128 2.92 -16.05 -1.76
N ALA A 129 2.25 -16.93 -2.52
CA ALA A 129 1.18 -16.54 -3.43
C ALA A 129 0.11 -15.69 -2.74
N GLY A 130 -0.29 -14.60 -3.37
CA GLY A 130 -1.32 -13.68 -2.88
C GLY A 130 -0.88 -12.73 -1.76
N GLN A 131 0.28 -12.93 -1.16
CA GLN A 131 0.73 -12.17 0.01
C GLN A 131 1.30 -10.78 -0.37
N PHE A 132 1.38 -9.93 0.62
CA PHE A 132 2.15 -8.68 0.62
C PHE A 132 3.35 -8.87 1.56
N ALA A 133 4.54 -8.42 1.18
CA ALA A 133 5.72 -8.59 2.01
C ALA A 133 6.50 -7.29 2.20
N PHE A 134 6.96 -7.05 3.42
CA PHE A 134 8.03 -6.09 3.71
C PHE A 134 9.38 -6.79 3.67
N LEU A 135 10.39 -6.09 3.16
CA LEU A 135 11.76 -6.59 3.06
C LEU A 135 12.70 -5.65 3.82
N PHE A 136 13.56 -6.19 4.66
CA PHE A 136 14.53 -5.40 5.41
C PHE A 136 15.79 -6.23 5.71
N SER A 137 16.92 -5.55 5.86
CA SER A 137 18.17 -6.18 6.25
C SER A 137 18.26 -6.30 7.77
N ALA A 138 18.58 -7.48 8.28
CA ALA A 138 18.92 -7.66 9.68
C ALA A 138 20.36 -7.16 9.96
N PRO A 139 20.71 -6.90 11.24
CA PRO A 139 22.07 -6.48 11.63
C PRO A 139 23.18 -7.44 11.21
N ASP A 140 22.87 -8.72 10.99
CA ASP A 140 23.80 -9.74 10.50
C ASP A 140 23.94 -9.79 8.98
N GLY A 141 23.31 -8.83 8.25
CA GLY A 141 23.35 -8.71 6.79
C GLY A 141 22.39 -9.63 6.04
N ARG A 142 21.61 -10.46 6.73
CA ARG A 142 20.59 -11.30 6.08
C ARG A 142 19.38 -10.48 5.67
N LEU A 143 18.82 -10.81 4.51
CA LEU A 143 17.52 -10.27 4.08
C LEU A 143 16.39 -11.02 4.79
N HIS A 144 15.53 -10.28 5.45
CA HIS A 144 14.31 -10.78 6.08
C HIS A 144 13.09 -10.31 5.31
N THR A 145 12.03 -11.13 5.36
CA THR A 145 10.70 -10.77 4.88
C THR A 145 9.69 -10.89 6.01
N GLU A 146 8.84 -9.89 6.14
CA GLU A 146 7.63 -9.95 6.97
C GLU A 146 6.44 -10.05 6.02
N ASP A 147 5.81 -11.22 5.98
CA ASP A 147 4.73 -11.51 5.05
C ASP A 147 3.38 -11.25 5.70
N LEU A 148 2.57 -10.38 5.10
CA LEU A 148 1.19 -10.18 5.49
C LEU A 148 0.31 -11.20 4.74
N PRO A 149 -0.44 -12.04 5.45
CA PRO A 149 -1.23 -13.11 4.85
C PRO A 149 -2.56 -12.57 4.26
N VAL A 150 -2.40 -11.75 3.23
CA VAL A 150 -3.52 -11.03 2.60
C VAL A 150 -4.45 -12.00 1.87
N ASP A 151 -5.70 -12.02 2.28
CA ASP A 151 -6.79 -12.71 1.62
C ASP A 151 -8.12 -11.97 1.82
N LYS A 152 -9.25 -12.61 1.54
CA LYS A 152 -10.58 -12.01 1.65
C LYS A 152 -10.88 -11.43 3.05
N GLU A 153 -10.30 -11.97 4.11
CA GLU A 153 -10.48 -11.45 5.46
C GLU A 153 -9.74 -10.11 5.71
N TRP A 154 -8.91 -9.70 4.76
CA TRP A 154 -8.18 -8.42 4.81
C TRP A 154 -8.96 -7.28 4.16
N GLU A 155 -10.11 -7.53 3.54
CA GLU A 155 -10.94 -6.47 2.96
C GLU A 155 -11.28 -5.39 4.01
N GLY A 156 -11.05 -4.13 3.66
CA GLY A 156 -11.22 -2.96 4.53
C GLY A 156 -10.08 -2.71 5.52
N LYS A 157 -9.07 -3.59 5.63
CA LYS A 157 -7.86 -3.33 6.41
C LYS A 157 -6.92 -2.38 5.68
N ILE A 158 -6.07 -1.72 6.46
CA ILE A 158 -5.04 -0.79 5.98
C ILE A 158 -3.70 -1.10 6.64
N ALA A 159 -2.61 -0.99 5.89
CA ALA A 159 -1.26 -0.85 6.43
C ALA A 159 -0.74 0.56 6.12
N LEU A 160 -0.17 1.24 7.14
CA LEU A 160 0.58 2.48 7.02
C LEU A 160 2.02 2.18 7.45
N PHE A 161 2.99 2.54 6.61
CA PHE A 161 4.40 2.21 6.81
C PHE A 161 5.33 3.32 6.27
N PRO A 162 6.61 3.37 6.71
CA PRO A 162 7.60 4.27 6.14
C PRO A 162 7.70 4.11 4.62
N ALA A 163 7.71 5.22 3.87
CA ALA A 163 7.72 5.17 2.41
C ALA A 163 8.98 4.50 1.81
N ASP A 164 10.11 4.61 2.53
CA ASP A 164 11.40 4.01 2.18
C ASP A 164 11.54 2.53 2.60
N LEU A 165 10.52 1.96 3.27
CA LEU A 165 10.52 0.54 3.60
C LEU A 165 10.24 -0.29 2.33
N ASN A 166 11.24 -1.09 1.92
CA ASN A 166 11.07 -1.98 0.78
C ASN A 166 9.90 -2.94 0.99
N HIS A 167 9.04 -3.03 -0.02
CA HIS A 167 7.90 -3.94 -0.01
C HIS A 167 7.60 -4.47 -1.40
N MET A 168 6.86 -5.56 -1.46
CA MET A 168 6.47 -6.21 -2.70
C MET A 168 5.08 -6.84 -2.59
N VAL A 169 4.49 -7.10 -3.74
CA VAL A 169 3.16 -7.73 -3.84
C VAL A 169 3.29 -8.97 -4.69
N TYR A 170 3.11 -10.14 -4.08
CA TYR A 170 3.13 -11.40 -4.80
C TYR A 170 1.89 -11.56 -5.70
N PRO A 171 2.04 -12.25 -6.84
CA PRO A 171 0.90 -12.61 -7.67
C PRO A 171 -0.01 -13.60 -6.93
N PHE A 172 -1.30 -13.56 -7.27
CA PHE A 172 -2.26 -14.61 -6.91
C PHE A 172 -2.67 -15.41 -8.16
N TYR A 173 -3.30 -16.57 -7.99
CA TYR A 173 -3.48 -17.55 -9.07
C TYR A 173 -4.88 -18.13 -9.18
N THR A 174 -5.66 -18.15 -8.10
CA THR A 174 -6.87 -18.97 -7.97
C THR A 174 -8.17 -18.23 -8.34
N SER A 175 -8.09 -16.95 -8.74
CA SER A 175 -9.27 -16.17 -9.11
C SER A 175 -9.06 -15.40 -10.42
N ASP A 176 -10.13 -15.26 -11.22
CA ASP A 176 -10.17 -14.40 -12.41
C ASP A 176 -10.67 -12.97 -12.10
N GLU A 177 -11.15 -12.74 -10.87
CA GLU A 177 -11.57 -11.43 -10.41
C GLU A 177 -10.39 -10.51 -10.12
N TYR A 178 -10.62 -9.20 -9.99
CA TYR A 178 -9.58 -8.24 -9.59
C TYR A 178 -9.35 -8.25 -8.08
N ARG A 179 -8.07 -8.30 -7.68
CA ARG A 179 -7.66 -7.76 -6.40
C ARG A 179 -7.58 -6.24 -6.54
N ILE A 180 -8.34 -5.51 -5.73
CA ILE A 180 -8.41 -4.05 -5.77
C ILE A 180 -7.75 -3.51 -4.50
N SER A 181 -6.70 -2.71 -4.66
CA SER A 181 -6.06 -1.99 -3.57
C SER A 181 -6.04 -0.48 -3.85
N ILE A 182 -6.19 0.32 -2.78
CA ILE A 182 -6.08 1.78 -2.82
C ILE A 182 -4.82 2.14 -2.06
N SER A 183 -3.91 2.85 -2.70
CA SER A 183 -2.61 3.21 -2.14
C SER A 183 -2.33 4.71 -2.31
N GLY A 184 -1.43 5.23 -1.49
CA GLY A 184 -1.04 6.63 -1.57
C GLY A 184 0.19 6.95 -0.73
N ASN A 185 0.73 8.15 -0.92
CA ASN A 185 1.93 8.64 -0.28
C ASN A 185 1.68 9.93 0.48
N LEU A 186 2.18 9.98 1.71
CA LEU A 186 2.15 11.16 2.57
C LEU A 186 3.56 11.72 2.72
N GLY A 187 3.68 13.03 2.70
CA GLY A 187 4.96 13.74 2.86
C GLY A 187 4.77 15.06 3.58
N PHE A 188 5.88 15.73 3.84
CA PHE A 188 5.84 17.09 4.36
C PHE A 188 5.25 18.04 3.31
N LYS A 189 4.42 18.96 3.77
CA LYS A 189 3.93 20.03 2.89
C LYS A 189 5.11 20.81 2.35
N THR A 190 5.18 20.91 1.04
CA THR A 190 6.02 21.87 0.38
C THR A 190 5.26 23.20 0.43
N SER A 191 5.69 24.14 1.28
CA SER A 191 5.17 25.52 1.18
C SER A 191 5.39 25.98 -0.25
N ASP A 192 4.33 26.47 -0.88
CA ASP A 192 4.39 27.11 -2.20
C ASP A 192 5.60 28.02 -2.26
N LYS A 193 6.40 27.84 -3.30
CA LYS A 193 7.57 28.67 -3.60
C LYS A 193 7.13 30.08 -3.94
#